data_ddf9fd16341d0fbafded4efc71394e22
#
_entry.id   ddf9fd16341d0fbafded4efc71394e22
#
_cell.length_a   1.000
_cell.length_b   1.000
_cell.length_c   1.000
_cell.angle_alpha   90.00
_cell.angle_beta   90.00
_cell.angle_gamma   90.00
#
_symmetry.space_group_name_H-M   'P 1'
#
loop_
_entity.id
_entity.type
_entity.pdbx_description
1 polymer ?
#
loop_
_entity_poly.entity_id
_entity_poly.type
_entity_poly.pdbx_seq_one_letter_code
_entity_poly.pdbx_strand_id
1 'polypeptide(L)'
;MRGLNEYNFEIFNKRMYGWANQILKHTSYRRQIAPVDELIIPMLGDMISGDIHEELARSNMANCMEQMIRGASIIGQALMYLAPHYTKIKVPCVVGNHGRMTRKPPMKDKYMDWDYMLYQWVASFCKNQENIEFHIPRSFMTTFKVHDKVVLITHGDCISGAGSSGAILNSITKLRSVFQFRKSLQR
;
A
#
# COMPACT_ATOMS: atom_id res chain seq x y z
N MET A 1 25.73 -4.87 -17.89
CA MET A 1 25.55 -5.52 -16.59
C MET A 1 24.25 -6.30 -16.57
N ARG A 2 24.16 -7.38 -17.34
CA ARG A 2 23.03 -8.33 -17.29
C ARG A 2 23.33 -9.32 -16.16
N GLY A 3 22.42 -9.45 -15.19
CA GLY A 3 22.48 -10.50 -14.16
C GLY A 3 22.57 -10.06 -12.70
N LEU A 4 22.80 -8.78 -12.37
CA LEU A 4 22.91 -8.32 -10.98
C LEU A 4 21.59 -7.86 -10.35
N ASN A 5 20.54 -7.58 -11.16
CA ASN A 5 19.21 -7.15 -10.70
C ASN A 5 18.12 -7.79 -11.55
N GLU A 6 18.07 -9.12 -11.58
CA GLU A 6 16.95 -9.81 -12.19
C GLU A 6 15.74 -9.73 -11.24
N TYR A 7 14.59 -9.28 -11.76
CA TYR A 7 13.33 -9.25 -11.05
C TYR A 7 12.22 -9.76 -11.95
N ASN A 8 11.44 -10.71 -11.46
CA ASN A 8 10.31 -11.29 -12.14
C ASN A 8 9.22 -11.73 -11.16
N PHE A 9 8.08 -12.20 -11.65
CA PHE A 9 6.98 -12.60 -10.78
C PHE A 9 7.29 -13.78 -9.86
N GLU A 10 8.20 -14.67 -10.26
CA GLU A 10 8.66 -15.78 -9.41
C GLU A 10 9.45 -15.23 -8.21
N ILE A 11 10.38 -14.32 -8.47
CA ILE A 11 11.14 -13.63 -7.43
C ILE A 11 10.20 -12.81 -6.54
N PHE A 12 9.23 -12.10 -7.13
CA PHE A 12 8.22 -11.36 -6.35
C PHE A 12 7.44 -12.30 -5.44
N ASN A 13 6.92 -13.41 -5.95
CA ASN A 13 6.20 -14.40 -5.19
C ASN A 13 7.04 -14.94 -4.02
N LYS A 14 8.28 -15.34 -4.29
CA LYS A 14 9.22 -15.81 -3.26
C LYS A 14 9.47 -14.76 -2.17
N ARG A 15 9.62 -13.50 -2.56
CA ARG A 15 9.81 -12.39 -1.60
C ARG A 15 8.56 -12.14 -0.76
N MET A 16 7.37 -12.21 -1.34
CA MET A 16 6.10 -12.03 -0.62
C MET A 16 5.88 -13.13 0.42
N TYR A 17 6.15 -14.39 0.08
CA TYR A 17 6.12 -15.47 1.07
C TYR A 17 7.21 -15.35 2.12
N GLY A 18 8.42 -14.94 1.74
CA GLY A 18 9.49 -14.63 2.68
C GLY A 18 9.10 -13.53 3.67
N TRP A 19 8.47 -12.45 3.18
CA TRP A 19 7.94 -11.36 4.00
C TRP A 19 6.85 -11.86 4.95
N ALA A 20 5.89 -12.65 4.47
CA ALA A 20 4.84 -13.21 5.32
C ALA A 20 5.41 -14.11 6.42
N ASN A 21 6.38 -14.96 6.11
CA ASN A 21 7.07 -15.79 7.09
C ASN A 21 7.82 -14.97 8.14
N GLN A 22 8.45 -13.85 7.76
CA GLN A 22 9.10 -12.96 8.72
C GLN A 22 8.07 -12.29 9.66
N ILE A 23 6.90 -11.89 9.15
CA ILE A 23 5.81 -11.38 9.99
C ILE A 23 5.42 -12.44 11.03
N LEU A 24 5.17 -13.68 10.62
CA LEU A 24 4.81 -14.76 11.55
C LEU A 24 5.90 -15.03 12.59
N LYS A 25 7.15 -15.05 12.16
CA LYS A 25 8.30 -15.20 13.05
C LYS A 25 8.36 -14.08 14.10
N HIS A 26 8.26 -12.83 13.67
CA HIS A 26 8.26 -11.68 14.59
C HIS A 26 7.04 -11.71 15.52
N THR A 27 5.87 -12.06 15.01
CA THR A 27 4.66 -12.20 15.82
C THR A 27 4.83 -13.27 16.88
N SER A 28 5.43 -14.42 16.55
CA SER A 28 5.66 -15.50 17.53
C SER A 28 6.58 -15.05 18.69
N TYR A 29 7.62 -14.27 18.40
CA TYR A 29 8.45 -13.69 19.46
C TYR A 29 7.67 -12.70 20.34
N ARG A 30 6.84 -11.84 19.73
CA ARG A 30 6.05 -10.87 20.47
C ARG A 30 4.98 -11.53 21.35
N ARG A 31 4.38 -12.60 20.88
CA ARG A 31 3.39 -13.38 21.64
C ARG A 31 3.94 -14.04 22.91
N GLN A 32 5.26 -14.17 23.05
CA GLN A 32 5.88 -14.60 24.31
C GLN A 32 5.79 -13.52 25.40
N ILE A 33 5.55 -12.27 25.03
CA ILE A 33 5.51 -11.12 25.94
C ILE A 33 4.08 -10.63 26.14
N ALA A 34 3.30 -10.52 25.05
CA ALA A 34 1.93 -10.01 25.06
C ALA A 34 1.12 -10.61 23.90
N PRO A 35 -0.22 -10.69 24.02
CA PRO A 35 -1.09 -11.11 22.91
C PRO A 35 -0.91 -10.20 21.68
N VAL A 36 -0.85 -10.82 20.50
CA VAL A 36 -0.83 -10.12 19.21
C VAL A 36 -1.90 -10.78 18.33
N ASP A 37 -3.10 -10.26 18.40
CA ASP A 37 -4.27 -10.87 17.77
C ASP A 37 -4.66 -10.17 16.47
N GLU A 38 -4.33 -8.88 16.34
CA GLU A 38 -4.58 -8.08 15.15
C GLU A 38 -3.28 -7.77 14.40
N LEU A 39 -3.38 -7.74 13.06
CA LEU A 39 -2.30 -7.31 12.17
C LEU A 39 -2.79 -6.15 11.31
N ILE A 40 -1.97 -5.11 11.16
CA ILE A 40 -2.25 -3.99 10.26
C ILE A 40 -1.19 -3.98 9.17
N ILE A 41 -1.63 -4.06 7.91
CA ILE A 41 -0.78 -4.08 6.73
C ILE A 41 -1.14 -2.87 5.85
N PRO A 42 -0.51 -1.70 6.06
CA PRO A 42 -0.73 -0.56 5.18
C PRO A 42 -0.15 -0.82 3.79
N MET A 43 -0.95 -0.60 2.73
CA MET A 43 -0.49 -0.57 1.34
C MET A 43 -0.31 0.90 0.94
N LEU A 44 0.95 1.30 0.70
CA LEU A 44 1.33 2.72 0.64
C LEU A 44 1.49 3.26 -0.79
N GLY A 45 0.99 2.56 -1.79
CA GLY A 45 1.10 2.96 -3.20
C GLY A 45 2.35 2.44 -3.88
N ASP A 46 2.46 2.77 -5.18
CA ASP A 46 3.51 2.29 -6.09
C ASP A 46 3.65 0.76 -6.12
N MET A 47 2.49 0.10 -6.05
CA MET A 47 2.39 -1.36 -6.20
C MET A 47 2.67 -1.79 -7.63
N ILE A 48 2.53 -0.87 -8.57
CA ILE A 48 2.78 -1.01 -10.00
C ILE A 48 3.91 -0.07 -10.39
N SER A 49 4.88 -0.54 -11.20
CA SER A 49 5.92 0.33 -11.76
C SER A 49 5.35 1.43 -12.66
N GLY A 50 4.21 1.13 -13.30
CA GLY A 50 3.61 2.06 -14.24
C GLY A 50 4.38 2.20 -15.56
N ASP A 51 3.85 3.02 -16.46
CA ASP A 51 4.42 3.32 -17.77
C ASP A 51 4.45 4.82 -18.07
N ILE A 52 4.21 5.64 -17.07
CA ILE A 52 4.21 7.11 -17.21
C ILE A 52 5.61 7.69 -17.46
N HIS A 53 6.65 6.97 -17.06
CA HIS A 53 8.04 7.28 -17.32
C HIS A 53 8.56 6.37 -18.43
N GLU A 54 9.12 6.97 -19.48
CA GLU A 54 9.57 6.26 -20.69
C GLU A 54 10.60 5.16 -20.37
N GLU A 55 11.49 5.41 -19.42
CA GLU A 55 12.48 4.42 -18.96
C GLU A 55 11.81 3.19 -18.36
N LEU A 56 10.78 3.38 -17.53
CA LEU A 56 10.03 2.29 -16.93
C LEU A 56 9.22 1.54 -17.98
N ALA A 57 8.53 2.25 -18.86
CA ALA A 57 7.77 1.66 -19.96
C ALA A 57 8.63 0.73 -20.85
N ARG A 58 9.91 1.08 -21.06
CA ARG A 58 10.86 0.28 -21.84
C ARG A 58 11.53 -0.85 -21.06
N SER A 59 11.71 -0.69 -19.73
CA SER A 59 12.44 -1.64 -18.90
C SER A 59 11.54 -2.59 -18.11
N ASN A 60 10.25 -2.30 -18.00
CA ASN A 60 9.29 -3.17 -17.36
C ASN A 60 9.25 -4.54 -18.02
N MET A 61 9.36 -5.60 -17.24
CA MET A 61 9.25 -6.97 -17.75
C MET A 61 7.81 -7.37 -18.11
N ALA A 62 6.82 -6.60 -17.66
CA ALA A 62 5.40 -6.81 -17.91
C ALA A 62 4.68 -5.47 -18.02
N ASN A 63 3.60 -5.41 -18.80
CA ASN A 63 2.76 -4.23 -18.88
C ASN A 63 1.96 -4.01 -17.58
N CYS A 64 1.37 -2.82 -17.40
CA CYS A 64 0.65 -2.45 -16.19
C CYS A 64 -0.51 -3.40 -15.86
N MET A 65 -1.22 -3.90 -16.87
CA MET A 65 -2.34 -4.82 -16.68
C MET A 65 -1.84 -6.17 -16.12
N GLU A 66 -0.76 -6.71 -16.68
CA GLU A 66 -0.16 -7.94 -16.20
C GLU A 66 0.44 -7.78 -14.81
N GLN A 67 1.12 -6.66 -14.55
CA GLN A 67 1.62 -6.31 -13.22
C GLN A 67 0.47 -6.30 -12.21
N MET A 68 -0.66 -5.67 -12.54
CA MET A 68 -1.84 -5.57 -11.68
C MET A 68 -2.43 -6.96 -11.40
N ILE A 69 -2.73 -7.75 -12.44
CA ILE A 69 -3.39 -9.06 -12.27
C ILE A 69 -2.52 -10.03 -11.48
N ARG A 70 -1.27 -10.19 -11.88
CA ARG A 70 -0.34 -11.14 -11.23
C ARG A 70 0.10 -10.63 -9.86
N GLY A 71 0.32 -9.32 -9.73
CA GLY A 71 0.66 -8.68 -8.46
C GLY A 71 -0.46 -8.86 -7.43
N ALA A 72 -1.70 -8.59 -7.82
CA ALA A 72 -2.85 -8.77 -6.93
C ALA A 72 -3.03 -10.23 -6.49
N SER A 73 -2.84 -11.19 -7.39
CA SER A 73 -2.91 -12.63 -7.04
C SER A 73 -1.84 -13.02 -6.02
N ILE A 74 -0.59 -12.60 -6.22
CA ILE A 74 0.53 -12.90 -5.31
C ILE A 74 0.30 -12.26 -3.93
N ILE A 75 -0.12 -11.00 -3.89
CA ILE A 75 -0.42 -10.29 -2.65
C ILE A 75 -1.60 -10.95 -1.93
N GLY A 76 -2.66 -11.27 -2.66
CA GLY A 76 -3.83 -11.95 -2.11
C GLY A 76 -3.47 -13.29 -1.47
N GLN A 77 -2.65 -14.10 -2.14
CA GLN A 77 -2.16 -15.37 -1.60
C GLN A 77 -1.34 -15.17 -0.31
N ALA A 78 -0.48 -14.16 -0.25
CA ALA A 78 0.29 -13.85 0.94
C ALA A 78 -0.62 -13.41 2.12
N LEU A 79 -1.68 -12.63 1.87
CA LEU A 79 -2.66 -12.27 2.89
C LEU A 79 -3.47 -13.49 3.36
N MET A 80 -3.90 -14.35 2.44
CA MET A 80 -4.59 -15.60 2.76
C MET A 80 -3.70 -16.53 3.60
N TYR A 81 -2.39 -16.56 3.33
CA TYR A 81 -1.42 -17.32 4.12
C TYR A 81 -1.29 -16.78 5.55
N LEU A 82 -1.39 -15.46 5.74
CA LEU A 82 -1.35 -14.83 7.06
C LEU A 82 -2.68 -14.96 7.83
N ALA A 83 -3.81 -15.03 7.13
CA ALA A 83 -5.15 -14.95 7.73
C ALA A 83 -5.40 -15.93 8.89
N PRO A 84 -5.04 -17.21 8.83
CA PRO A 84 -5.28 -18.16 9.93
C PRO A 84 -4.56 -17.83 11.24
N HIS A 85 -3.57 -16.93 11.19
CA HIS A 85 -2.71 -16.62 12.34
C HIS A 85 -3.16 -15.40 13.15
N TYR A 86 -4.21 -14.70 12.70
CA TYR A 86 -4.71 -13.48 13.34
C TYR A 86 -6.23 -13.50 13.44
N THR A 87 -6.76 -12.89 14.50
CA THR A 87 -8.21 -12.69 14.63
C THR A 87 -8.71 -11.65 13.67
N LYS A 88 -7.85 -10.68 13.31
CA LYS A 88 -8.17 -9.61 12.37
C LYS A 88 -6.93 -9.10 11.64
N ILE A 89 -7.06 -8.92 10.33
CA ILE A 89 -6.07 -8.24 9.49
C ILE A 89 -6.73 -7.01 8.88
N LYS A 90 -6.19 -5.82 9.17
CA LYS A 90 -6.64 -4.55 8.60
C LYS A 90 -5.68 -4.10 7.51
N VAL A 91 -6.21 -3.78 6.33
CA VAL A 91 -5.43 -3.39 5.15
C VAL A 91 -5.87 -1.99 4.69
N PRO A 92 -5.38 -0.91 5.34
CA PRO A 92 -5.61 0.44 4.86
C PRO A 92 -4.71 0.72 3.65
N CYS A 93 -5.31 1.28 2.57
CA CYS A 93 -4.64 1.48 1.28
C CYS A 93 -4.62 2.96 0.91
N VAL A 94 -3.53 3.39 0.29
CA VAL A 94 -3.43 4.67 -0.42
C VAL A 94 -2.73 4.45 -1.75
N VAL A 95 -3.11 5.20 -2.79
CA VAL A 95 -2.48 5.09 -4.11
C VAL A 95 -1.17 5.87 -4.16
N GLY A 96 -0.25 5.41 -5.00
CA GLY A 96 1.01 6.07 -5.29
C GLY A 96 0.92 7.08 -6.42
N ASN A 97 2.02 7.27 -7.11
CA ASN A 97 2.11 8.17 -8.25
C ASN A 97 2.54 7.44 -9.54
N HIS A 98 3.12 6.27 -9.46
CA HIS A 98 3.55 5.49 -10.62
C HIS A 98 2.38 4.80 -11.33
N GLY A 99 1.37 4.36 -10.61
CA GLY A 99 0.19 3.68 -11.14
C GLY A 99 -0.82 4.60 -11.84
N ARG A 100 -0.60 5.94 -11.87
CA ARG A 100 -1.55 6.86 -12.50
C ARG A 100 -1.67 6.63 -14.01
N MET A 101 -2.89 6.79 -14.53
CA MET A 101 -3.20 6.56 -15.96
C MET A 101 -2.87 7.76 -16.85
N THR A 102 -2.37 8.86 -16.28
CA THR A 102 -2.05 10.10 -17.01
C THR A 102 -0.63 10.56 -16.70
N ARG A 103 0.07 11.13 -17.69
CA ARG A 103 1.43 11.66 -17.49
C ARG A 103 1.48 12.80 -16.48
N LYS A 104 0.47 13.66 -16.48
CA LYS A 104 0.33 14.75 -15.48
C LYS A 104 -0.47 14.24 -14.29
N PRO A 105 -0.06 14.56 -13.05
CA PRO A 105 -0.85 14.21 -11.87
C PRO A 105 -2.28 14.75 -11.99
N PRO A 106 -3.31 13.92 -11.80
CA PRO A 106 -4.67 14.42 -11.82
C PRO A 106 -4.91 15.31 -10.60
N MET A 107 -5.48 16.48 -10.80
CA MET A 107 -5.89 17.36 -9.68
C MET A 107 -7.12 16.83 -8.94
N LYS A 108 -7.94 16.05 -9.64
CA LYS A 108 -9.11 15.35 -9.13
C LYS A 108 -8.94 13.86 -9.43
N ASP A 109 -9.68 13.04 -8.72
CA ASP A 109 -9.76 11.58 -8.99
C ASP A 109 -8.40 10.87 -8.92
N LYS A 110 -7.56 11.20 -7.92
CA LYS A 110 -6.26 10.55 -7.71
C LYS A 110 -6.37 9.03 -7.59
N TYR A 111 -7.56 8.51 -7.27
CA TYR A 111 -7.85 7.09 -7.23
C TYR A 111 -7.98 6.44 -8.63
N MET A 112 -8.00 7.22 -9.72
CA MET A 112 -7.88 6.68 -11.09
C MET A 112 -6.43 6.26 -11.35
N ASP A 113 -6.09 5.13 -10.75
CA ASP A 113 -4.75 4.62 -10.59
C ASP A 113 -4.77 3.10 -10.61
N TRP A 114 -3.77 2.47 -11.19
CA TRP A 114 -3.64 1.03 -11.21
C TRP A 114 -3.54 0.42 -9.82
N ASP A 115 -2.95 1.15 -8.84
CA ASP A 115 -2.91 0.70 -7.45
C ASP A 115 -4.31 0.54 -6.87
N TYR A 116 -5.22 1.52 -7.16
CA TYR A 116 -6.61 1.41 -6.71
C TYR A 116 -7.29 0.16 -7.26
N MET A 117 -7.10 -0.13 -8.54
CA MET A 117 -7.64 -1.31 -9.17
C MET A 117 -7.04 -2.60 -8.58
N LEU A 118 -5.70 -2.60 -8.35
CA LEU A 118 -5.01 -3.71 -7.69
C LEU A 118 -5.60 -3.99 -6.31
N TYR A 119 -5.82 -2.96 -5.50
CA TYR A 119 -6.40 -3.12 -4.16
C TYR A 119 -7.82 -3.70 -4.20
N GLN A 120 -8.66 -3.23 -5.13
CA GLN A 120 -10.01 -3.78 -5.33
C GLN A 120 -9.94 -5.27 -5.73
N TRP A 121 -8.97 -5.64 -6.57
CA TRP A 121 -8.78 -7.02 -6.99
C TRP A 121 -8.29 -7.91 -5.84
N VAL A 122 -7.32 -7.45 -5.05
CA VAL A 122 -6.86 -8.15 -3.84
C VAL A 122 -8.01 -8.33 -2.85
N ALA A 123 -8.80 -7.28 -2.61
CA ALA A 123 -9.97 -7.35 -1.73
C ALA A 123 -11.01 -8.37 -2.25
N SER A 124 -11.26 -8.39 -3.56
CA SER A 124 -12.13 -9.39 -4.19
C SER A 124 -11.57 -10.80 -4.08
N PHE A 125 -10.27 -10.98 -4.21
CA PHE A 125 -9.58 -12.27 -4.02
C PHE A 125 -9.77 -12.80 -2.60
N CYS A 126 -9.69 -11.92 -1.61
CA CYS A 126 -9.82 -12.25 -0.19
C CYS A 126 -11.28 -12.21 0.34
N LYS A 127 -12.29 -12.02 -0.52
CA LYS A 127 -13.70 -11.75 -0.11
C LYS A 127 -14.31 -12.79 0.81
N ASN A 128 -13.89 -14.05 0.72
CA ASN A 128 -14.39 -15.14 1.55
C ASN A 128 -13.65 -15.29 2.89
N GLN A 129 -12.66 -14.42 3.14
CA GLN A 129 -11.88 -14.42 4.37
C GLN A 129 -12.38 -13.31 5.29
N GLU A 130 -13.29 -13.65 6.21
CA GLU A 130 -14.03 -12.69 7.05
C GLU A 130 -13.13 -11.85 7.97
N ASN A 131 -11.96 -12.34 8.32
CA ASN A 131 -11.03 -11.65 9.20
C ASN A 131 -10.07 -10.68 8.47
N ILE A 132 -10.19 -10.51 7.14
CA ILE A 132 -9.41 -9.51 6.38
C ILE A 132 -10.31 -8.34 6.01
N GLU A 133 -10.02 -7.17 6.54
CA GLU A 133 -10.77 -5.94 6.29
C GLU A 133 -9.95 -4.94 5.47
N PHE A 134 -10.42 -4.60 4.27
CA PHE A 134 -9.81 -3.59 3.42
C PHE A 134 -10.46 -2.22 3.63
N HIS A 135 -9.62 -1.18 3.69
CA HIS A 135 -10.05 0.21 3.62
C HIS A 135 -9.38 0.89 2.43
N ILE A 136 -10.13 1.03 1.32
CA ILE A 136 -9.64 1.53 0.02
C ILE A 136 -10.36 2.85 -0.31
N PRO A 137 -9.93 3.99 0.24
CA PRO A 137 -10.59 5.27 0.02
C PRO A 137 -10.27 5.85 -1.36
N ARG A 138 -11.19 6.65 -1.89
CA ARG A 138 -10.95 7.50 -3.07
C ARG A 138 -10.19 8.77 -2.70
N SER A 139 -9.09 8.60 -1.94
CA SER A 139 -8.30 9.70 -1.39
C SER A 139 -6.81 9.35 -1.44
N PHE A 140 -5.96 10.36 -1.52
CA PHE A 140 -4.51 10.21 -1.45
C PHE A 140 -3.98 10.00 -0.02
N MET A 141 -4.87 10.05 0.96
CA MET A 141 -4.54 9.80 2.36
C MET A 141 -5.68 9.09 3.06
N THR A 142 -5.37 8.34 4.10
CA THR A 142 -6.36 7.76 5.00
C THR A 142 -5.82 7.63 6.42
N THR A 143 -6.68 7.25 7.35
CA THR A 143 -6.29 7.02 8.74
C THR A 143 -6.80 5.68 9.25
N PHE A 144 -6.06 5.13 10.20
CA PHE A 144 -6.51 4.01 11.02
C PHE A 144 -6.11 4.24 12.48
N LYS A 145 -6.68 3.45 13.38
CA LYS A 145 -6.36 3.52 14.81
C LYS A 145 -5.46 2.37 15.21
N VAL A 146 -4.49 2.68 16.06
CA VAL A 146 -3.68 1.71 16.81
C VAL A 146 -3.83 2.09 18.27
N HIS A 147 -4.60 1.31 19.01
CA HIS A 147 -5.05 1.65 20.37
C HIS A 147 -5.75 3.02 20.40
N ASP A 148 -5.25 3.95 21.20
CA ASP A 148 -5.74 5.34 21.34
C ASP A 148 -5.20 6.30 20.27
N LYS A 149 -4.22 5.86 19.47
CA LYS A 149 -3.54 6.72 18.51
C LYS A 149 -4.16 6.61 17.13
N VAL A 150 -4.29 7.75 16.46
CA VAL A 150 -4.67 7.83 15.05
C VAL A 150 -3.42 7.95 14.20
N VAL A 151 -3.25 7.01 13.29
CA VAL A 151 -2.15 7.00 12.32
C VAL A 151 -2.70 7.51 10.98
N LEU A 152 -2.07 8.55 10.43
CA LEU A 152 -2.33 9.06 9.08
C LEU A 152 -1.32 8.42 8.12
N ILE A 153 -1.80 7.88 7.02
CA ILE A 153 -0.95 7.37 5.94
C ILE A 153 -1.22 8.10 4.64
N THR A 154 -0.15 8.31 3.88
CA THR A 154 -0.14 8.83 2.51
C THR A 154 1.08 8.25 1.80
N HIS A 155 1.05 8.21 0.46
CA HIS A 155 2.22 7.77 -0.33
C HIS A 155 3.42 8.69 -0.16
N GLY A 156 3.18 10.01 -0.04
CA GLY A 156 4.23 11.00 0.18
C GLY A 156 4.53 11.89 -1.03
N ASP A 157 4.04 11.58 -2.21
CA ASP A 157 4.21 12.39 -3.43
C ASP A 157 3.60 13.80 -3.34
N CYS A 158 2.69 14.01 -2.40
CA CYS A 158 2.11 15.32 -2.06
C CYS A 158 2.96 16.12 -1.05
N ILE A 159 4.04 15.54 -0.51
CA ILE A 159 4.94 16.20 0.43
C ILE A 159 6.03 16.90 -0.36
N SER A 160 5.93 18.20 -0.51
CA SER A 160 6.96 19.02 -1.15
C SER A 160 8.08 19.35 -0.15
N GLY A 161 9.31 19.42 -0.63
CA GLY A 161 10.44 19.81 0.21
C GLY A 161 11.74 19.02 -0.02
N ALA A 162 11.97 18.60 -1.27
CA ALA A 162 13.22 17.95 -1.66
C ALA A 162 14.44 18.75 -1.16
N GLY A 163 15.27 18.13 -0.30
CA GLY A 163 16.51 18.68 0.20
C GLY A 163 16.45 19.50 1.50
N SER A 164 15.27 19.70 2.12
CA SER A 164 15.17 20.48 3.37
C SER A 164 14.21 19.83 4.36
N SER A 165 14.72 19.51 5.55
CA SER A 165 13.90 18.97 6.66
C SER A 165 12.79 19.94 7.07
N GLY A 166 13.03 21.26 7.03
CA GLY A 166 12.05 22.29 7.35
C GLY A 166 10.90 22.33 6.34
N ALA A 167 11.18 22.17 5.04
CA ALA A 167 10.15 22.14 4.00
C ALA A 167 9.27 20.88 4.12
N ILE A 168 9.87 19.73 4.44
CA ILE A 168 9.14 18.48 4.71
C ILE A 168 8.22 18.68 5.91
N LEU A 169 8.72 19.21 7.02
CA LEU A 169 7.93 19.46 8.23
C LEU A 169 6.75 20.40 7.97
N ASN A 170 6.98 21.49 7.22
CA ASN A 170 5.93 22.43 6.83
C ASN A 170 4.84 21.74 5.97
N SER A 171 5.23 20.88 5.04
CA SER A 171 4.29 20.12 4.21
C SER A 171 3.46 19.14 5.05
N ILE A 172 4.08 18.44 6.01
CA ILE A 172 3.38 17.56 6.94
C ILE A 172 2.40 18.35 7.81
N THR A 173 2.80 19.53 8.29
CA THR A 173 1.94 20.40 9.08
C THR A 173 0.71 20.88 8.29
N LYS A 174 0.89 21.25 7.02
CA LYS A 174 -0.22 21.60 6.12
C LYS A 174 -1.17 20.42 5.90
N LEU A 175 -0.65 19.23 5.65
CA LEU A 175 -1.48 18.01 5.51
C LEU A 175 -2.30 17.74 6.77
N ARG A 176 -1.69 17.87 7.94
CA ARG A 176 -2.38 17.72 9.24
C ARG A 176 -3.52 18.72 9.40
N SER A 177 -3.30 19.97 9.03
CA SER A 177 -4.33 21.03 9.11
C SER A 177 -5.50 20.73 8.16
N VAL A 178 -5.24 20.30 6.92
CA VAL A 178 -6.28 19.89 5.96
C VAL A 178 -7.10 18.71 6.49
N PHE A 179 -6.44 17.74 7.12
CA PHE A 179 -7.11 16.58 7.70
C PHE A 179 -8.01 16.98 8.88
N GLN A 180 -7.53 17.84 9.78
CA GLN A 180 -8.31 18.31 10.92
C GLN A 180 -9.53 19.12 10.48
N PHE A 181 -9.39 19.98 9.46
CA PHE A 181 -10.48 20.77 8.89
C PHE A 181 -11.57 19.87 8.29
N ARG A 182 -11.20 18.85 7.49
CA ARG A 182 -12.19 17.90 6.93
C ARG A 182 -12.94 17.12 8.01
N LYS A 183 -12.27 16.75 9.10
CA LYS A 183 -12.91 16.06 10.23
C LYS A 183 -13.91 16.94 10.98
N SER A 184 -13.70 18.27 11.01
CA SER A 184 -14.63 19.22 11.64
C SER A 184 -15.89 19.46 10.79
N LEU A 185 -15.81 19.28 9.47
CA LEU A 185 -16.98 19.41 8.56
C LEU A 185 -17.86 18.16 8.51
N GLN A 186 -17.42 17.03 9.06
CA GLN A 186 -18.17 15.77 9.13
C GLN A 186 -18.87 15.56 10.49
N ARG A 187 -18.75 16.50 11.40
CA ARG A 187 -19.48 16.58 12.67
C ARG A 187 -20.65 17.54 12.56
#